data_405368bcb7ea307b82fdd2c46366e032
#
_entry.id   405368bcb7ea307b82fdd2c46366e032
#
_cell.length_a   1.000
_cell.length_b   1.000
_cell.length_c   1.000
_cell.angle_alpha   90.00
_cell.angle_beta   90.00
_cell.angle_gamma   90.00
#
_symmetry.space_group_name_H-M   'P 1'
#
loop_
_entity.id
_entity.type
_entity.pdbx_description
1 polymer ?
#
loop_
_entity_poly.entity_id
_entity_poly.type
_entity_poly.pdbx_seq_one_letter_code
_entity_poly.pdbx_strand_id
1 'polypeptide(L)'
;MAKILVLGGDGFCGWPASLHLSKQGHDVVIVDNLSRRKIDVELGVQSLTPIRSIHTRLQAWKERTGLNIDFHDITLGQEYERFVQLLRDTRPDTIVHFAEQRAAPYSMKSPRHKRYTVDNNLNATHDVLAAIVDSGLDIHVVHLGTMGVYGYGTAGMKIPEGYLQISVEQDGRRSTTEILYPANPGSIYHMTKTQDALFFHFYAKNDELRITDLHQGIVWGTQTEETALDERLINRFDYDGDYGTVLNRFLMQAAVQHPLTVHGSGGQTRAFINIRDTCRCIELAVANPPARGDRVMIMNQMTETHRVSELARMIAELTGAQIAFLDNPRKEAPENELHVMNDNFLALGLQPTTLAEGLFAEITDIARRYAERCDTSKIPCLSAWTAEQQRPPTPALRRVA
;
A
#
# COMPACT_ATOMS: atom_id res chain seq x y z
N MET A 1 -23.25 -9.80 -7.79
CA MET A 1 -23.00 -10.13 -6.36
C MET A 1 -21.98 -11.27 -6.35
N ALA A 2 -20.83 -11.07 -5.74
CA ALA A 2 -19.74 -12.03 -5.65
C ALA A 2 -19.38 -12.26 -4.18
N LYS A 3 -18.80 -13.41 -3.85
CA LYS A 3 -18.20 -13.67 -2.55
C LYS A 3 -16.72 -13.28 -2.60
N ILE A 4 -16.29 -12.38 -1.73
CA ILE A 4 -14.96 -11.77 -1.75
C ILE A 4 -14.26 -12.01 -0.41
N LEU A 5 -13.10 -12.66 -0.44
CA LEU A 5 -12.19 -12.70 0.70
C LEU A 5 -11.25 -11.50 0.64
N VAL A 6 -11.22 -10.70 1.72
CA VAL A 6 -10.30 -9.57 1.87
C VAL A 6 -9.23 -9.96 2.89
N LEU A 7 -8.04 -10.28 2.40
CA LEU A 7 -6.89 -10.62 3.22
C LEU A 7 -6.18 -9.34 3.67
N GLY A 8 -6.01 -9.14 4.99
CA GLY A 8 -5.50 -7.91 5.56
C GLY A 8 -6.58 -6.82 5.72
N GLY A 9 -7.82 -7.24 5.97
CA GLY A 9 -8.99 -6.35 6.03
C GLY A 9 -9.06 -5.42 7.24
N ASP A 10 -8.21 -5.54 8.27
CA ASP A 10 -8.11 -4.58 9.37
C ASP A 10 -7.10 -3.44 9.07
N GLY A 11 -6.39 -3.53 7.95
CA GLY A 11 -5.37 -2.58 7.52
C GLY A 11 -5.92 -1.26 6.96
N PHE A 12 -4.99 -0.33 6.63
CA PHE A 12 -5.30 1.02 6.14
C PHE A 12 -6.13 1.04 4.84
N CYS A 13 -5.80 0.19 3.86
CA CYS A 13 -6.56 0.05 2.62
C CYS A 13 -7.61 -1.06 2.73
N GLY A 14 -7.31 -2.13 3.47
CA GLY A 14 -8.19 -3.30 3.56
C GLY A 14 -9.52 -3.00 4.25
N TRP A 15 -9.52 -2.19 5.30
CA TRP A 15 -10.74 -1.85 6.02
C TRP A 15 -11.74 -1.05 5.17
N PRO A 16 -11.40 0.12 4.61
CA PRO A 16 -12.33 0.85 3.76
C PRO A 16 -12.74 0.06 2.51
N ALA A 17 -11.84 -0.73 1.90
CA ALA A 17 -12.17 -1.57 0.78
C ALA A 17 -13.20 -2.66 1.15
N SER A 18 -13.06 -3.29 2.33
CA SER A 18 -14.04 -4.28 2.83
C SER A 18 -15.44 -3.68 2.99
N LEU A 19 -15.52 -2.48 3.60
CA LEU A 19 -16.80 -1.79 3.77
C LEU A 19 -17.41 -1.37 2.43
N HIS A 20 -16.58 -0.83 1.53
CA HIS A 20 -16.99 -0.41 0.20
C HIS A 20 -17.57 -1.59 -0.60
N LEU A 21 -16.84 -2.71 -0.70
CA LEU A 21 -17.31 -3.90 -1.40
C LEU A 21 -18.60 -4.46 -0.79
N SER A 22 -18.71 -4.48 0.54
CA SER A 22 -19.94 -4.88 1.23
C SER A 22 -21.09 -3.94 0.91
N LYS A 23 -20.85 -2.61 0.83
CA LYS A 23 -21.86 -1.61 0.45
C LYS A 23 -22.33 -1.79 -1.00
N GLN A 24 -21.45 -2.24 -1.89
CA GLN A 24 -21.78 -2.57 -3.28
C GLN A 24 -22.56 -3.90 -3.42
N GLY A 25 -22.88 -4.56 -2.32
CA GLY A 25 -23.72 -5.76 -2.29
C GLY A 25 -22.95 -7.07 -2.47
N HIS A 26 -21.62 -7.07 -2.30
CA HIS A 26 -20.83 -8.30 -2.26
C HIS A 26 -20.92 -8.97 -0.88
N ASP A 27 -20.79 -10.30 -0.85
CA ASP A 27 -20.62 -11.10 0.37
C ASP A 27 -19.14 -11.05 0.77
N VAL A 28 -18.79 -10.29 1.80
CA VAL A 28 -17.41 -9.99 2.17
C VAL A 28 -17.01 -10.78 3.41
N VAL A 29 -15.85 -11.42 3.33
CA VAL A 29 -15.19 -12.11 4.45
C VAL A 29 -13.81 -11.52 4.67
N ILE A 30 -13.50 -11.03 5.86
CA ILE A 30 -12.18 -10.52 6.23
C ILE A 30 -11.33 -11.65 6.83
N VAL A 31 -10.10 -11.77 6.34
CA VAL A 31 -9.05 -12.62 6.93
C VAL A 31 -7.90 -11.73 7.36
N ASP A 32 -7.56 -11.71 8.65
CA ASP A 32 -6.50 -10.86 9.19
C ASP A 32 -5.97 -11.45 10.51
N ASN A 33 -4.66 -11.38 10.74
CA ASN A 33 -4.03 -11.81 11.99
C ASN A 33 -3.74 -10.65 12.95
N LEU A 34 -4.23 -9.47 12.62
CA LEU A 34 -4.07 -8.21 13.37
C LEU A 34 -2.58 -7.82 13.62
N SER A 35 -1.67 -8.29 12.75
CA SER A 35 -0.23 -8.03 12.89
C SER A 35 0.10 -6.54 12.87
N ARG A 36 -0.65 -5.73 12.13
CA ARG A 36 -0.42 -4.28 12.10
C ARG A 36 -0.62 -3.64 13.48
N ARG A 37 -1.58 -4.13 14.26
CA ARG A 37 -1.79 -3.67 15.64
C ARG A 37 -0.66 -4.12 16.59
N LYS A 38 -0.11 -5.32 16.37
CA LYS A 38 1.06 -5.83 17.12
C LYS A 38 2.31 -4.99 16.82
N ILE A 39 2.47 -4.55 15.56
CA ILE A 39 3.56 -3.65 15.15
C ILE A 39 3.41 -2.26 15.81
N ASP A 40 2.19 -1.73 15.99
CA ASP A 40 1.98 -0.49 16.75
C ASP A 40 2.58 -0.61 18.17
N VAL A 41 2.33 -1.71 18.84
CA VAL A 41 2.88 -1.98 20.19
C VAL A 41 4.41 -2.11 20.13
N GLU A 42 4.95 -2.84 19.16
CA GLU A 42 6.42 -2.98 18.96
C GLU A 42 7.11 -1.63 18.80
N LEU A 43 6.53 -0.74 17.99
CA LEU A 43 7.09 0.58 17.71
C LEU A 43 6.80 1.61 18.84
N GLY A 44 5.94 1.26 19.79
CA GLY A 44 5.44 2.18 20.80
C GLY A 44 4.69 3.35 20.18
N VAL A 45 3.91 3.10 19.13
CA VAL A 45 3.06 4.07 18.43
C VAL A 45 1.60 3.65 18.49
N GLN A 46 0.73 4.52 18.10
CA GLN A 46 -0.69 4.22 17.88
C GLN A 46 -1.17 4.97 16.64
N SER A 47 -2.24 4.47 16.02
CA SER A 47 -2.95 5.28 15.03
C SER A 47 -3.42 6.60 15.67
N LEU A 48 -3.32 7.70 14.94
CA LEU A 48 -3.84 8.99 15.39
C LEU A 48 -5.34 8.86 15.69
N THR A 49 -6.09 8.19 14.82
CA THR A 49 -7.51 7.83 15.06
C THR A 49 -7.64 6.64 16.01
N PRO A 50 -8.67 6.62 16.90
CA PRO A 50 -8.87 5.53 17.85
C PRO A 50 -9.48 4.30 17.16
N ILE A 51 -8.66 3.32 16.78
CA ILE A 51 -9.12 2.09 16.13
C ILE A 51 -9.72 1.13 17.16
N ARG A 52 -11.01 0.86 17.04
CA ARG A 52 -11.73 -0.12 17.88
C ARG A 52 -11.33 -1.56 17.51
N SER A 53 -11.70 -2.53 18.36
CA SER A 53 -11.50 -3.95 18.04
C SER A 53 -12.21 -4.30 16.73
N ILE A 54 -11.72 -5.31 16.01
CA ILE A 54 -12.33 -5.73 14.74
C ILE A 54 -13.81 -6.11 14.96
N HIS A 55 -14.13 -6.81 16.04
CA HIS A 55 -15.49 -7.20 16.35
C HIS A 55 -16.40 -5.99 16.60
N THR A 56 -15.92 -4.96 17.32
CA THR A 56 -16.67 -3.71 17.52
C THR A 56 -16.93 -3.00 16.21
N ARG A 57 -15.95 -2.98 15.31
CA ARG A 57 -16.06 -2.36 13.97
C ARG A 57 -17.08 -3.11 13.10
N LEU A 58 -17.03 -4.42 13.06
CA LEU A 58 -17.98 -5.27 12.30
C LEU A 58 -19.40 -5.15 12.85
N GLN A 59 -19.54 -5.12 14.18
CA GLN A 59 -20.85 -4.91 14.81
C GLN A 59 -21.42 -3.53 14.44
N ALA A 60 -20.60 -2.48 14.48
CA ALA A 60 -21.01 -1.14 14.09
C ALA A 60 -21.45 -1.07 12.61
N TRP A 61 -20.74 -1.78 11.70
CA TRP A 61 -21.13 -1.89 10.29
C TRP A 61 -22.51 -2.51 10.14
N LYS A 62 -22.74 -3.65 10.81
CA LYS A 62 -24.04 -4.34 10.82
C LYS A 62 -25.16 -3.45 11.37
N GLU A 63 -24.91 -2.75 12.46
CA GLU A 63 -25.89 -1.84 13.08
C GLU A 63 -26.28 -0.68 12.17
N ARG A 64 -25.31 -0.13 11.40
CA ARG A 64 -25.54 1.03 10.53
C ARG A 64 -26.13 0.68 9.18
N THR A 65 -25.83 -0.51 8.65
CA THR A 65 -26.17 -0.85 7.26
C THR A 65 -27.11 -2.06 7.14
N GLY A 66 -27.20 -2.88 8.17
CA GLY A 66 -27.85 -4.20 8.10
C GLY A 66 -26.98 -5.28 7.42
N LEU A 67 -25.82 -4.92 6.86
CA LEU A 67 -24.94 -5.83 6.14
C LEU A 67 -24.00 -6.52 7.12
N ASN A 68 -23.70 -7.81 6.84
CA ASN A 68 -22.74 -8.59 7.64
C ASN A 68 -21.41 -8.71 6.90
N ILE A 69 -20.31 -8.67 7.63
CA ILE A 69 -18.97 -9.03 7.18
C ILE A 69 -18.44 -10.04 8.18
N ASP A 70 -18.05 -11.23 7.70
CA ASP A 70 -17.46 -12.25 8.55
C ASP A 70 -15.96 -12.03 8.74
N PHE A 71 -15.41 -12.55 9.85
CA PHE A 71 -14.00 -12.38 10.20
C PHE A 71 -13.36 -13.70 10.60
N HIS A 72 -12.17 -13.98 10.04
CA HIS A 72 -11.33 -15.10 10.41
C HIS A 72 -9.93 -14.62 10.78
N ASP A 73 -9.49 -14.99 12.00
CA ASP A 73 -8.12 -14.77 12.45
C ASP A 73 -7.25 -15.92 11.91
N ILE A 74 -6.52 -15.66 10.82
CA ILE A 74 -5.60 -16.61 10.18
C ILE A 74 -4.30 -15.88 9.83
N THR A 75 -3.16 -16.48 10.20
CA THR A 75 -1.83 -16.02 9.80
C THR A 75 -1.39 -16.73 8.53
N LEU A 76 -1.51 -16.05 7.38
CA LEU A 76 -0.97 -16.52 6.11
C LEU A 76 0.54 -16.73 6.23
N GLY A 77 1.09 -17.73 5.55
CA GLY A 77 2.47 -18.15 5.69
C GLY A 77 2.77 -19.04 6.90
N GLN A 78 1.75 -19.33 7.75
CA GLN A 78 1.89 -20.19 8.94
C GLN A 78 0.74 -21.19 9.10
N GLU A 79 -0.48 -20.83 8.72
CA GLU A 79 -1.70 -21.65 8.92
C GLU A 79 -2.28 -22.11 7.57
N TYR A 80 -1.43 -22.67 6.70
CA TYR A 80 -1.76 -23.03 5.32
C TYR A 80 -3.01 -23.91 5.21
N GLU A 81 -3.05 -25.05 5.92
CA GLU A 81 -4.16 -25.99 5.86
C GLU A 81 -5.50 -25.37 6.28
N ARG A 82 -5.44 -24.48 7.27
CA ARG A 82 -6.62 -23.78 7.74
C ARG A 82 -7.12 -22.76 6.70
N PHE A 83 -6.22 -22.15 5.96
CA PHE A 83 -6.57 -21.25 4.87
C PHE A 83 -7.15 -22.04 3.68
N VAL A 84 -6.56 -23.17 3.28
CA VAL A 84 -7.13 -24.07 2.25
C VAL A 84 -8.53 -24.50 2.62
N GLN A 85 -8.76 -24.90 3.90
CA GLN A 85 -10.09 -25.29 4.36
C GLN A 85 -11.08 -24.13 4.28
N LEU A 86 -10.67 -22.92 4.65
CA LEU A 86 -11.51 -21.72 4.50
C LEU A 86 -11.92 -21.48 3.04
N LEU A 87 -10.99 -21.64 2.08
CA LEU A 87 -11.32 -21.51 0.65
C LEU A 87 -12.37 -22.53 0.22
N ARG A 88 -12.24 -23.80 0.64
CA ARG A 88 -13.20 -24.86 0.33
C ARG A 88 -14.59 -24.62 0.92
N ASP A 89 -14.63 -24.08 2.14
CA ASP A 89 -15.89 -23.81 2.85
C ASP A 89 -16.60 -22.56 2.30
N THR A 90 -15.85 -21.51 2.03
CA THR A 90 -16.40 -20.22 1.59
C THR A 90 -16.62 -20.15 0.08
N ARG A 91 -15.79 -20.85 -0.72
CA ARG A 91 -15.80 -20.85 -2.19
C ARG A 91 -15.86 -19.44 -2.77
N PRO A 92 -14.87 -18.57 -2.49
CA PRO A 92 -14.94 -17.20 -2.95
C PRO A 92 -14.76 -17.09 -4.47
N ASP A 93 -15.39 -16.10 -5.07
CA ASP A 93 -15.18 -15.72 -6.47
C ASP A 93 -13.87 -14.94 -6.65
N THR A 94 -13.50 -14.15 -5.62
CA THR A 94 -12.34 -13.26 -5.66
C THR A 94 -11.65 -13.19 -4.29
N ILE A 95 -10.33 -13.12 -4.31
CA ILE A 95 -9.49 -12.76 -3.17
C ILE A 95 -8.88 -11.38 -3.45
N VAL A 96 -9.08 -10.43 -2.52
CA VAL A 96 -8.37 -9.14 -2.51
C VAL A 96 -7.27 -9.21 -1.47
N HIS A 97 -6.01 -9.12 -1.90
CA HIS A 97 -4.85 -9.44 -1.05
C HIS A 97 -4.08 -8.19 -0.62
N PHE A 98 -4.25 -7.81 0.67
CA PHE A 98 -3.50 -6.75 1.36
C PHE A 98 -2.64 -7.27 2.52
N ALA A 99 -2.66 -8.59 2.81
CA ALA A 99 -2.10 -9.17 4.03
C ALA A 99 -0.57 -9.20 4.04
N GLU A 100 0.05 -8.04 3.87
CA GLU A 100 1.49 -7.87 3.84
C GLU A 100 1.96 -6.68 4.69
N GLN A 101 3.22 -6.73 5.13
CA GLN A 101 3.91 -5.58 5.70
C GLN A 101 4.17 -4.58 4.58
N ARG A 102 3.52 -3.39 4.63
CA ARG A 102 3.43 -2.41 3.54
C ARG A 102 4.41 -1.25 3.62
N ALA A 103 5.19 -1.15 4.68
CA ALA A 103 5.98 0.05 4.93
C ALA A 103 7.45 -0.13 4.56
N ALA A 104 7.91 0.61 3.54
CA ALA A 104 9.30 0.62 3.12
C ALA A 104 10.26 1.04 4.27
N PRO A 105 9.98 2.12 5.05
CA PRO A 105 10.83 2.47 6.18
C PRO A 105 10.93 1.37 7.25
N TYR A 106 9.81 0.77 7.64
CA TYR A 106 9.81 -0.34 8.59
C TYR A 106 10.68 -1.51 8.09
N SER A 107 10.55 -1.88 6.82
CA SER A 107 11.34 -2.97 6.21
C SER A 107 12.85 -2.72 6.25
N MET A 108 13.29 -1.46 6.37
CA MET A 108 14.69 -1.05 6.36
C MET A 108 15.22 -0.69 7.74
N LYS A 109 14.43 -0.87 8.81
CA LYS A 109 14.77 -0.45 10.18
C LYS A 109 15.92 -1.22 10.79
N SER A 110 15.99 -2.54 10.56
CA SER A 110 17.08 -3.41 11.02
C SER A 110 17.10 -4.74 10.27
N PRO A 111 18.15 -5.59 10.42
CA PRO A 111 18.14 -6.93 9.85
C PRO A 111 16.94 -7.78 10.25
N ARG A 112 16.44 -7.64 11.49
CA ARG A 112 15.23 -8.33 11.97
C ARG A 112 13.99 -7.91 11.18
N HIS A 113 13.81 -6.60 10.93
CA HIS A 113 12.67 -6.08 10.19
C HIS A 113 12.72 -6.44 8.70
N LYS A 114 13.95 -6.48 8.12
CA LYS A 114 14.18 -6.98 6.76
C LYS A 114 13.70 -8.42 6.63
N ARG A 115 14.17 -9.28 7.55
CA ARG A 115 13.81 -10.69 7.59
C ARG A 115 12.31 -10.88 7.81
N TYR A 116 11.74 -10.21 8.81
CA TYR A 116 10.29 -10.25 9.05
C TYR A 116 9.48 -9.89 7.80
N THR A 117 9.87 -8.83 7.07
CA THR A 117 9.18 -8.41 5.86
C THR A 117 9.23 -9.48 4.77
N VAL A 118 10.40 -10.11 4.56
CA VAL A 118 10.55 -11.20 3.59
C VAL A 118 9.70 -12.40 4.00
N ASP A 119 9.85 -12.88 5.24
CA ASP A 119 9.17 -14.07 5.74
C ASP A 119 7.64 -13.88 5.72
N ASN A 120 7.15 -12.70 6.12
CA ASN A 120 5.72 -12.42 6.14
C ASN A 120 5.13 -12.27 4.72
N ASN A 121 5.73 -11.44 3.89
CA ASN A 121 5.12 -11.06 2.61
C ASN A 121 5.16 -12.22 1.60
N LEU A 122 6.35 -12.79 1.38
CA LEU A 122 6.49 -13.84 0.37
C LEU A 122 5.73 -15.11 0.72
N ASN A 123 5.79 -15.54 1.99
CA ASN A 123 5.06 -16.74 2.39
C ASN A 123 3.55 -16.51 2.32
N ALA A 124 3.06 -15.31 2.71
CA ALA A 124 1.63 -15.01 2.60
C ALA A 124 1.14 -15.05 1.15
N THR A 125 1.84 -14.39 0.23
CA THR A 125 1.48 -14.38 -1.19
C THR A 125 1.57 -15.78 -1.80
N HIS A 126 2.65 -16.52 -1.52
CA HIS A 126 2.83 -17.87 -2.04
C HIS A 126 1.76 -18.82 -1.50
N ASP A 127 1.43 -18.76 -0.21
CA ASP A 127 0.36 -19.59 0.38
C ASP A 127 -1.00 -19.30 -0.26
N VAL A 128 -1.30 -18.04 -0.59
CA VAL A 128 -2.55 -17.68 -1.29
C VAL A 128 -2.62 -18.38 -2.64
N LEU A 129 -1.57 -18.30 -3.45
CA LEU A 129 -1.53 -18.90 -4.78
C LEU A 129 -1.59 -20.44 -4.72
N ALA A 130 -0.76 -21.03 -3.87
CA ALA A 130 -0.71 -22.48 -3.68
C ALA A 130 -2.06 -23.03 -3.16
N ALA A 131 -2.70 -22.33 -2.21
CA ALA A 131 -4.00 -22.73 -1.65
C ALA A 131 -5.13 -22.66 -2.69
N ILE A 132 -5.09 -21.70 -3.62
CA ILE A 132 -6.06 -21.66 -4.73
C ILE A 132 -5.91 -22.91 -5.59
N VAL A 133 -4.67 -23.26 -5.98
CA VAL A 133 -4.39 -24.49 -6.77
C VAL A 133 -4.84 -25.73 -6.00
N ASP A 134 -4.48 -25.87 -4.72
CA ASP A 134 -4.82 -27.01 -3.87
C ASP A 134 -6.33 -27.12 -3.62
N SER A 135 -7.04 -26.01 -3.54
CA SER A 135 -8.50 -26.01 -3.38
C SER A 135 -9.25 -26.50 -4.64
N GLY A 136 -8.62 -26.42 -5.80
CA GLY A 136 -9.24 -26.72 -7.10
C GLY A 136 -10.32 -25.71 -7.53
N LEU A 137 -10.37 -24.53 -6.91
CA LEU A 137 -11.35 -23.49 -7.20
C LEU A 137 -10.83 -22.49 -8.23
N ASP A 138 -11.73 -21.94 -9.05
CA ASP A 138 -11.42 -20.84 -9.98
C ASP A 138 -11.64 -19.50 -9.28
N ILE A 139 -10.58 -18.97 -8.69
CA ILE A 139 -10.61 -17.74 -7.89
C ILE A 139 -9.79 -16.64 -8.59
N HIS A 140 -10.36 -15.45 -8.72
CA HIS A 140 -9.63 -14.27 -9.19
C HIS A 140 -8.86 -13.64 -8.03
N VAL A 141 -7.56 -13.42 -8.19
CA VAL A 141 -6.71 -12.71 -7.22
C VAL A 141 -6.55 -11.26 -7.65
N VAL A 142 -6.96 -10.33 -6.81
CA VAL A 142 -6.66 -8.89 -6.92
C VAL A 142 -5.62 -8.56 -5.85
N HIS A 143 -4.39 -8.34 -6.27
CA HIS A 143 -3.28 -8.05 -5.37
C HIS A 143 -3.00 -6.56 -5.30
N LEU A 144 -2.72 -6.05 -4.09
CA LEU A 144 -2.27 -4.68 -3.91
C LEU A 144 -0.75 -4.61 -3.95
N GLY A 145 -0.21 -4.44 -5.15
CA GLY A 145 1.20 -4.19 -5.43
C GLY A 145 1.61 -2.76 -5.10
N THR A 146 2.69 -2.30 -5.68
CA THR A 146 3.21 -0.94 -5.48
C THR A 146 3.98 -0.44 -6.68
N MET A 147 3.86 0.84 -7.00
CA MET A 147 4.74 1.52 -7.97
C MET A 147 6.21 1.54 -7.55
N GLY A 148 6.50 1.28 -6.27
CA GLY A 148 7.87 1.14 -5.78
C GLY A 148 8.67 -0.01 -6.41
N VAL A 149 8.02 -0.96 -7.09
CA VAL A 149 8.71 -2.02 -7.86
C VAL A 149 9.52 -1.45 -9.02
N TYR A 150 9.08 -0.35 -9.61
CA TYR A 150 9.76 0.31 -10.73
C TYR A 150 10.97 1.14 -10.31
N GLY A 151 11.17 1.39 -9.01
CA GLY A 151 12.11 2.39 -8.51
C GLY A 151 11.63 3.81 -8.79
N TYR A 152 12.55 4.77 -8.64
CA TYR A 152 12.21 6.20 -8.76
C TYR A 152 13.08 6.88 -9.84
N GLY A 153 13.33 6.17 -10.92
CA GLY A 153 14.06 6.73 -12.05
C GLY A 153 13.62 6.06 -13.33
N THR A 154 13.02 6.83 -14.23
CA THR A 154 12.42 6.31 -15.47
C THR A 154 13.32 6.45 -16.67
N ALA A 155 14.53 7.01 -16.52
CA ALA A 155 15.40 7.38 -17.63
C ALA A 155 14.66 8.19 -18.74
N GLY A 156 13.68 9.01 -18.35
CA GLY A 156 12.85 9.80 -19.27
C GLY A 156 11.75 9.03 -19.99
N MET A 157 11.56 7.75 -19.68
CA MET A 157 10.48 6.95 -20.26
C MET A 157 9.22 7.00 -19.37
N LYS A 158 8.05 6.98 -20.02
CA LYS A 158 6.78 6.78 -19.33
C LYS A 158 6.68 5.33 -18.85
N ILE A 159 6.36 5.10 -17.58
CA ILE A 159 6.16 3.76 -17.00
C ILE A 159 4.85 3.19 -17.55
N PRO A 160 4.87 2.07 -18.27
CA PRO A 160 3.66 1.42 -18.77
C PRO A 160 2.94 0.65 -17.66
N GLU A 161 1.79 0.08 -17.97
CA GLU A 161 1.06 -0.82 -17.08
C GLU A 161 1.63 -2.25 -17.19
N GLY A 162 2.80 -2.43 -16.59
CA GLY A 162 3.49 -3.69 -16.41
C GLY A 162 4.32 -4.17 -17.61
N TYR A 163 3.92 -3.88 -18.83
CA TYR A 163 4.57 -4.44 -20.04
C TYR A 163 5.12 -3.35 -20.94
N LEU A 164 6.31 -3.62 -21.51
CA LEU A 164 7.03 -2.70 -22.38
C LEU A 164 7.35 -3.36 -23.71
N GLN A 165 6.93 -2.73 -24.82
CA GLN A 165 7.36 -3.09 -26.16
C GLN A 165 8.78 -2.59 -26.38
N ILE A 166 9.72 -3.49 -26.70
CA ILE A 166 11.11 -3.16 -26.99
C ILE A 166 11.50 -3.62 -28.40
N SER A 167 12.37 -2.86 -29.04
CA SER A 167 13.05 -3.29 -30.27
C SER A 167 14.50 -3.65 -29.93
N VAL A 168 14.90 -4.87 -30.27
CA VAL A 168 16.26 -5.38 -30.08
C VAL A 168 16.93 -5.52 -31.43
N GLU A 169 18.12 -4.96 -31.58
CA GLU A 169 18.98 -5.16 -32.74
C GLU A 169 20.16 -6.04 -32.37
N GLN A 170 20.25 -7.21 -32.97
CA GLN A 170 21.31 -8.17 -32.73
C GLN A 170 21.72 -8.81 -34.06
N ASP A 171 23.03 -8.88 -34.36
CA ASP A 171 23.60 -9.47 -35.57
C ASP A 171 22.98 -8.90 -36.87
N GLY A 172 22.70 -7.58 -36.89
CA GLY A 172 22.10 -6.87 -37.99
C GLY A 172 20.61 -7.20 -38.24
N ARG A 173 19.97 -7.90 -37.32
CA ARG A 173 18.52 -8.19 -37.32
C ARG A 173 17.82 -7.39 -36.27
N ARG A 174 16.75 -6.74 -36.66
CA ARG A 174 15.84 -6.02 -35.72
C ARG A 174 14.62 -6.89 -35.44
N SER A 175 14.35 -7.13 -34.18
CA SER A 175 13.14 -7.80 -33.70
C SER A 175 12.41 -6.92 -32.68
N THR A 176 11.09 -7.00 -32.65
CA THR A 176 10.26 -6.34 -31.62
C THR A 176 9.68 -7.42 -30.73
N THR A 177 9.81 -7.22 -29.43
CA THR A 177 9.25 -8.13 -28.43
C THR A 177 8.66 -7.33 -27.27
N GLU A 178 7.77 -7.96 -26.52
CA GLU A 178 7.23 -7.40 -25.27
C GLU A 178 7.94 -8.06 -24.09
N ILE A 179 8.30 -7.25 -23.12
CA ILE A 179 8.89 -7.70 -21.86
C ILE A 179 8.11 -7.12 -20.69
N LEU A 180 8.24 -7.75 -19.50
CA LEU A 180 7.85 -7.12 -18.26
C LEU A 180 8.74 -5.89 -18.03
N TYR A 181 8.14 -4.76 -17.64
CA TYR A 181 8.91 -3.55 -17.35
C TYR A 181 9.95 -3.82 -16.25
N PRO A 182 11.21 -3.42 -16.43
CA PRO A 182 12.26 -3.76 -15.48
C PRO A 182 11.99 -3.26 -14.07
N ALA A 183 12.10 -4.14 -13.09
CA ALA A 183 12.00 -3.78 -11.68
C ALA A 183 13.32 -3.18 -11.15
N ASN A 184 13.20 -2.19 -10.26
CA ASN A 184 14.33 -1.56 -9.57
C ASN A 184 13.95 -1.21 -8.12
N PRO A 185 13.67 -2.21 -7.27
CA PRO A 185 13.15 -2.01 -5.93
C PRO A 185 14.13 -1.27 -5.01
N GLY A 186 13.65 -0.21 -4.35
CA GLY A 186 14.45 0.64 -3.46
C GLY A 186 14.46 0.22 -1.99
N SER A 187 13.75 -0.85 -1.60
CA SER A 187 13.68 -1.36 -0.22
C SER A 187 13.36 -2.86 -0.21
N ILE A 188 13.49 -3.49 0.96
CA ILE A 188 13.08 -4.90 1.13
C ILE A 188 11.58 -5.07 0.87
N TYR A 189 10.75 -4.14 1.32
CA TYR A 189 9.31 -4.16 0.99
C TYR A 189 9.08 -4.13 -0.54
N HIS A 190 9.71 -3.20 -1.26
CA HIS A 190 9.58 -3.15 -2.72
C HIS A 190 10.14 -4.42 -3.40
N MET A 191 11.21 -5.01 -2.81
CA MET A 191 11.76 -6.26 -3.30
C MET A 191 10.76 -7.41 -3.15
N THR A 192 10.07 -7.54 -1.99
CA THR A 192 9.05 -8.60 -1.84
C THR A 192 7.93 -8.42 -2.86
N LYS A 193 7.43 -7.20 -3.08
CA LYS A 193 6.43 -6.91 -4.11
C LYS A 193 6.89 -7.25 -5.54
N THR A 194 8.17 -7.07 -5.84
CA THR A 194 8.75 -7.51 -7.12
C THR A 194 8.75 -9.04 -7.25
N GLN A 195 9.03 -9.75 -6.16
CA GLN A 195 9.02 -11.21 -6.14
C GLN A 195 7.60 -11.77 -6.25
N ASP A 196 6.62 -11.10 -5.63
CA ASP A 196 5.20 -11.45 -5.80
C ASP A 196 4.79 -11.39 -7.27
N ALA A 197 5.20 -10.33 -8.00
CA ALA A 197 4.94 -10.22 -9.44
C ALA A 197 5.50 -11.41 -10.22
N LEU A 198 6.67 -11.94 -9.84
CA LEU A 198 7.24 -13.14 -10.48
C LEU A 198 6.44 -14.41 -10.15
N PHE A 199 5.97 -14.57 -8.90
CA PHE A 199 5.04 -15.65 -8.55
C PHE A 199 3.75 -15.56 -9.37
N PHE A 200 3.19 -14.37 -9.54
CA PHE A 200 1.97 -14.19 -10.34
C PHE A 200 2.16 -14.63 -11.79
N HIS A 201 3.27 -14.23 -12.41
CA HIS A 201 3.57 -14.68 -13.78
C HIS A 201 3.75 -16.19 -13.88
N PHE A 202 4.39 -16.81 -12.89
CA PHE A 202 4.56 -18.26 -12.85
C PHE A 202 3.20 -18.96 -12.75
N TYR A 203 2.36 -18.59 -11.76
CA TYR A 203 1.08 -19.24 -11.52
C TYR A 203 0.03 -18.94 -12.58
N ALA A 204 0.00 -17.75 -13.16
CA ALA A 204 -0.87 -17.44 -14.29
C ALA A 204 -0.53 -18.30 -15.52
N LYS A 205 0.78 -18.52 -15.78
CA LYS A 205 1.24 -19.32 -16.91
C LYS A 205 1.07 -20.82 -16.73
N ASN A 206 1.37 -21.36 -15.53
CA ASN A 206 1.46 -22.80 -15.31
C ASN A 206 0.19 -23.39 -14.74
N ASP A 207 -0.55 -22.63 -13.93
CA ASP A 207 -1.77 -23.07 -13.24
C ASP A 207 -3.01 -22.31 -13.71
N GLU A 208 -2.88 -21.45 -14.72
CA GLU A 208 -3.94 -20.64 -15.32
C GLU A 208 -4.71 -19.78 -14.31
N LEU A 209 -4.05 -19.34 -13.23
CA LEU A 209 -4.69 -18.47 -12.23
C LEU A 209 -5.01 -17.11 -12.83
N ARG A 210 -6.19 -16.60 -12.50
CA ARG A 210 -6.63 -15.25 -12.90
C ARG A 210 -6.09 -14.24 -11.89
N ILE A 211 -5.19 -13.36 -12.32
CA ILE A 211 -4.48 -12.44 -11.42
C ILE A 211 -4.49 -11.03 -11.99
N THR A 212 -4.92 -10.08 -11.13
CA THR A 212 -4.78 -8.64 -11.35
C THR A 212 -3.84 -8.07 -10.30
N ASP A 213 -2.71 -7.49 -10.72
CA ASP A 213 -1.72 -6.85 -9.85
C ASP A 213 -1.83 -5.33 -9.96
N LEU A 214 -2.22 -4.68 -8.85
CA LEU A 214 -2.46 -3.24 -8.78
C LEU A 214 -1.21 -2.53 -8.28
N HIS A 215 -0.46 -1.90 -9.16
CA HIS A 215 0.73 -1.13 -8.78
C HIS A 215 0.33 0.24 -8.22
N GLN A 216 0.15 0.27 -6.90
CA GLN A 216 -0.40 1.41 -6.19
C GLN A 216 0.61 2.53 -5.95
N GLY A 217 0.18 3.78 -6.18
CA GLY A 217 0.83 4.99 -5.72
C GLY A 217 0.70 5.20 -4.21
N ILE A 218 1.23 6.32 -3.70
CA ILE A 218 1.10 6.68 -2.28
C ILE A 218 -0.35 7.06 -2.00
N VAL A 219 -0.97 6.35 -1.07
CA VAL A 219 -2.36 6.62 -0.68
C VAL A 219 -2.41 7.81 0.27
N TRP A 220 -3.32 8.75 -0.03
CA TRP A 220 -3.67 9.86 0.83
C TRP A 220 -5.17 9.86 1.15
N GLY A 221 -5.56 10.66 2.13
CA GLY A 221 -6.91 10.60 2.67
C GLY A 221 -7.05 9.58 3.80
N THR A 222 -8.13 9.64 4.54
CA THR A 222 -8.36 8.78 5.71
C THR A 222 -9.75 8.17 5.71
N GLN A 223 -10.75 8.84 5.12
CA GLN A 223 -12.15 8.41 5.17
C GLN A 223 -12.71 8.14 3.79
N THR A 224 -13.60 7.15 3.76
CA THR A 224 -14.59 6.93 2.70
C THR A 224 -15.98 7.25 3.26
N GLU A 225 -16.99 7.24 2.41
CA GLU A 225 -18.38 7.42 2.86
C GLU A 225 -18.76 6.40 3.92
N GLU A 226 -18.31 5.15 3.76
CA GLU A 226 -18.59 4.04 4.66
C GLU A 226 -17.91 4.21 6.03
N THR A 227 -16.64 4.61 6.03
CA THR A 227 -15.91 4.79 7.30
C THR A 227 -16.35 6.03 8.07
N ALA A 228 -17.06 6.96 7.42
CA ALA A 228 -17.62 8.16 8.04
C ALA A 228 -19.01 7.94 8.68
N LEU A 229 -19.66 6.80 8.45
CA LEU A 229 -21.03 6.53 8.98
C LEU A 229 -21.08 6.44 10.51
N ASP A 230 -19.98 6.06 11.16
CA ASP A 230 -19.90 5.91 12.60
C ASP A 230 -18.43 6.03 13.07
N GLU A 231 -18.19 6.67 14.22
CA GLU A 231 -16.81 6.79 14.76
C GLU A 231 -16.14 5.44 15.04
N ARG A 232 -16.92 4.39 15.29
CA ARG A 232 -16.38 3.03 15.46
C ARG A 232 -15.83 2.43 14.18
N LEU A 233 -16.21 2.98 13.00
CA LEU A 233 -15.78 2.57 11.67
C LEU A 233 -14.57 3.34 11.16
N ILE A 234 -14.11 4.36 11.92
CA ILE A 234 -13.04 5.25 11.48
C ILE A 234 -11.81 4.47 11.02
N ASN A 235 -11.19 4.93 9.91
CA ASN A 235 -10.00 4.30 9.37
C ASN A 235 -8.74 4.71 10.14
N ARG A 236 -7.68 3.92 10.01
CA ARG A 236 -6.35 4.24 10.55
C ARG A 236 -5.81 5.54 9.96
N PHE A 237 -5.11 6.28 10.81
CA PHE A 237 -4.32 7.43 10.40
C PHE A 237 -2.91 7.27 10.95
N ASP A 238 -2.02 6.67 10.17
CA ASP A 238 -0.62 6.51 10.53
C ASP A 238 0.14 7.80 10.24
N TYR A 239 0.87 8.31 11.24
CA TYR A 239 1.60 9.57 11.18
C TYR A 239 3.09 9.43 11.50
N ASP A 240 3.48 8.29 12.03
CA ASP A 240 4.85 7.99 12.44
C ASP A 240 5.82 7.88 11.26
N GLY A 241 7.12 7.84 11.56
CA GLY A 241 8.18 7.79 10.56
C GLY A 241 8.25 6.50 9.78
N ASP A 242 7.66 5.41 10.28
CA ASP A 242 7.70 4.09 9.64
C ASP A 242 6.48 3.87 8.71
N TYR A 243 5.27 4.21 9.15
CA TYR A 243 4.01 3.90 8.43
C TYR A 243 3.27 5.10 7.86
N GLY A 244 3.56 6.31 8.33
CA GLY A 244 2.89 7.53 7.85
C GLY A 244 3.22 7.84 6.40
N THR A 245 2.18 8.08 5.57
CA THR A 245 2.36 8.52 4.18
C THR A 245 2.62 10.03 4.13
N VAL A 246 3.39 10.50 3.18
CA VAL A 246 3.94 11.87 3.18
C VAL A 246 2.86 12.95 3.28
N LEU A 247 1.79 12.85 2.51
CA LEU A 247 0.74 13.88 2.49
C LEU A 247 -0.07 13.91 3.79
N ASN A 248 -0.50 12.73 4.27
CA ASN A 248 -1.20 12.61 5.55
C ASN A 248 -0.33 13.11 6.71
N ARG A 249 0.98 12.80 6.68
CA ARG A 249 1.94 13.31 7.67
C ARG A 249 2.05 14.81 7.65
N PHE A 250 2.15 15.45 6.49
CA PHE A 250 2.24 16.91 6.39
C PHE A 250 1.00 17.58 6.97
N LEU A 251 -0.19 17.07 6.65
CA LEU A 251 -1.45 17.62 7.17
C LEU A 251 -1.56 17.43 8.70
N MET A 252 -1.13 16.28 9.20
CA MET A 252 -1.08 16.04 10.64
C MET A 252 -0.03 16.93 11.32
N GLN A 253 1.17 17.05 10.76
CA GLN A 253 2.22 17.92 11.29
C GLN A 253 1.74 19.37 11.40
N ALA A 254 1.08 19.88 10.35
CA ALA A 254 0.47 21.21 10.38
C ALA A 254 -0.59 21.33 11.49
N ALA A 255 -1.44 20.32 11.67
CA ALA A 255 -2.49 20.31 12.69
C ALA A 255 -1.95 20.39 14.13
N VAL A 256 -0.77 19.79 14.40
CA VAL A 256 -0.11 19.79 15.73
C VAL A 256 0.99 20.85 15.84
N GLN A 257 1.04 21.82 14.91
CA GLN A 257 2.03 22.90 14.86
C GLN A 257 3.50 22.40 14.81
N HIS A 258 3.71 21.23 14.25
CA HIS A 258 5.04 20.68 13.98
C HIS A 258 5.47 21.09 12.56
N PRO A 259 6.76 21.44 12.32
CA PRO A 259 7.23 21.73 10.97
C PRO A 259 6.99 20.55 10.01
N LEU A 260 6.65 20.87 8.76
CA LEU A 260 6.54 19.87 7.69
C LEU A 260 7.94 19.30 7.38
N THR A 261 8.16 18.02 7.63
CA THR A 261 9.48 17.39 7.48
C THR A 261 9.68 16.84 6.08
N VAL A 262 10.55 17.49 5.29
CA VAL A 262 10.93 17.11 3.93
C VAL A 262 12.30 16.46 3.93
N HIS A 263 12.44 15.24 3.38
CA HIS A 263 13.72 14.57 3.26
C HIS A 263 14.47 15.02 1.99
N GLY A 264 15.77 15.37 2.13
CA GLY A 264 16.59 15.93 1.06
C GLY A 264 16.07 17.26 0.56
N SER A 265 16.21 17.56 -0.73
CA SER A 265 15.68 18.76 -1.38
C SER A 265 14.15 18.74 -1.56
N GLY A 266 13.52 17.56 -1.39
CA GLY A 266 12.11 17.35 -1.74
C GLY A 266 11.85 17.31 -3.25
N GLY A 267 12.90 17.20 -4.09
CA GLY A 267 12.79 17.11 -5.54
C GLY A 267 12.27 15.75 -6.04
N GLN A 268 12.08 14.80 -5.12
CA GLN A 268 11.56 13.47 -5.48
C GLN A 268 10.09 13.55 -5.89
N THR A 269 9.80 13.11 -7.12
CA THR A 269 8.43 12.97 -7.62
C THR A 269 7.85 11.61 -7.20
N ARG A 270 6.60 11.61 -6.75
CA ARG A 270 5.85 10.42 -6.34
C ARG A 270 4.48 10.42 -6.99
N ALA A 271 3.94 9.21 -7.22
CA ALA A 271 2.56 9.03 -7.64
C ALA A 271 1.64 8.92 -6.41
N PHE A 272 0.46 9.51 -6.52
CA PHE A 272 -0.52 9.60 -5.46
C PHE A 272 -1.89 9.10 -5.90
N ILE A 273 -2.65 8.61 -4.94
CA ILE A 273 -4.05 8.21 -5.12
C ILE A 273 -4.84 8.47 -3.83
N ASN A 274 -6.09 8.91 -3.95
CA ASN A 274 -6.98 9.05 -2.81
C ASN A 274 -7.47 7.67 -2.33
N ILE A 275 -7.72 7.52 -1.02
CA ILE A 275 -8.22 6.27 -0.43
C ILE A 275 -9.58 5.85 -1.04
N ARG A 276 -10.44 6.79 -1.42
CA ARG A 276 -11.72 6.51 -2.10
C ARG A 276 -11.49 5.90 -3.48
N ASP A 277 -10.55 6.47 -4.24
CA ASP A 277 -10.18 5.95 -5.56
C ASP A 277 -9.50 4.59 -5.45
N THR A 278 -8.72 4.36 -4.37
CA THR A 278 -8.17 3.02 -4.07
C THR A 278 -9.29 2.00 -3.95
N CYS A 279 -10.36 2.29 -3.19
CA CYS A 279 -11.51 1.39 -3.07
C CYS A 279 -12.24 1.21 -4.41
N ARG A 280 -12.40 2.29 -5.19
CA ARG A 280 -13.03 2.21 -6.51
C ARG A 280 -12.20 1.40 -7.50
N CYS A 281 -10.88 1.55 -7.52
CA CYS A 281 -10.00 0.73 -8.36
C CYS A 281 -10.12 -0.77 -8.04
N ILE A 282 -10.22 -1.12 -6.76
CA ILE A 282 -10.41 -2.51 -6.33
C ILE A 282 -11.77 -3.03 -6.80
N GLU A 283 -12.83 -2.27 -6.65
CA GLU A 283 -14.16 -2.61 -7.18
C GLU A 283 -14.12 -2.85 -8.70
N LEU A 284 -13.48 -1.95 -9.45
CA LEU A 284 -13.31 -2.10 -10.90
C LEU A 284 -12.50 -3.35 -11.27
N ALA A 285 -11.42 -3.64 -10.54
CA ALA A 285 -10.63 -4.85 -10.76
C ALA A 285 -11.43 -6.13 -10.47
N VAL A 286 -12.19 -6.15 -9.37
CA VAL A 286 -13.10 -7.27 -9.02
C VAL A 286 -14.15 -7.50 -10.10
N ALA A 287 -14.68 -6.43 -10.67
CA ALA A 287 -15.73 -6.51 -11.72
C ALA A 287 -15.17 -6.93 -13.10
N ASN A 288 -13.86 -6.83 -13.32
CA ASN A 288 -13.21 -7.07 -14.62
C ASN A 288 -12.06 -8.09 -14.49
N PRO A 289 -12.32 -9.34 -14.10
CA PRO A 289 -11.30 -10.36 -13.98
C PRO A 289 -10.71 -10.74 -15.35
N PRO A 290 -9.40 -11.02 -15.46
CA PRO A 290 -8.85 -11.63 -16.67
C PRO A 290 -9.44 -13.03 -16.90
N ALA A 291 -9.41 -13.54 -18.12
CA ALA A 291 -9.81 -14.90 -18.41
C ALA A 291 -8.76 -15.91 -17.90
N ARG A 292 -9.16 -17.16 -17.75
CA ARG A 292 -8.20 -18.25 -17.47
C ARG A 292 -7.22 -18.39 -18.63
N GLY A 293 -5.94 -18.53 -18.32
CA GLY A 293 -4.86 -18.60 -19.29
C GLY A 293 -4.40 -17.25 -19.84
N ASP A 294 -5.05 -16.14 -19.46
CA ASP A 294 -4.53 -14.82 -19.75
C ASP A 294 -3.25 -14.55 -18.91
N ARG A 295 -2.42 -13.66 -19.43
CA ARG A 295 -1.31 -13.13 -18.64
C ARG A 295 -1.82 -12.31 -17.47
N VAL A 296 -0.96 -12.10 -16.47
CA VAL A 296 -1.26 -11.20 -15.34
C VAL A 296 -1.70 -9.82 -15.85
N MET A 297 -2.86 -9.36 -15.41
CA MET A 297 -3.32 -8.00 -15.69
C MET A 297 -2.63 -7.05 -14.70
N ILE A 298 -1.77 -6.18 -15.19
CA ILE A 298 -1.08 -5.18 -14.37
C ILE A 298 -1.74 -3.83 -14.63
N MET A 299 -2.12 -3.13 -13.55
CA MET A 299 -2.78 -1.82 -13.62
C MET A 299 -2.10 -0.85 -12.66
N ASN A 300 -1.70 0.33 -13.17
CA ASN A 300 -1.12 1.37 -12.32
C ASN A 300 -2.24 2.14 -11.59
N GLN A 301 -2.32 1.93 -10.29
CA GLN A 301 -3.33 2.51 -9.41
C GLN A 301 -2.85 3.85 -8.86
N MET A 302 -3.02 4.90 -9.64
CA MET A 302 -2.59 6.26 -9.29
C MET A 302 -3.48 7.30 -9.96
N THR A 303 -3.48 8.52 -9.43
CA THR A 303 -4.25 9.66 -9.93
C THR A 303 -3.34 10.72 -10.54
N GLU A 304 -2.32 11.13 -9.80
CA GLU A 304 -1.46 12.25 -10.15
C GLU A 304 -0.05 12.08 -9.59
N THR A 305 0.91 12.85 -10.10
CA THR A 305 2.29 12.84 -9.63
C THR A 305 2.67 14.23 -9.13
N HIS A 306 3.36 14.31 -7.99
CA HIS A 306 3.84 15.55 -7.40
C HIS A 306 5.25 15.41 -6.82
N ARG A 307 6.00 16.50 -6.83
CA ARG A 307 7.24 16.63 -6.04
C ARG A 307 6.89 16.80 -4.57
N VAL A 308 7.65 16.17 -3.70
CA VAL A 308 7.44 16.29 -2.25
C VAL A 308 7.54 17.74 -1.76
N SER A 309 8.46 18.53 -2.34
CA SER A 309 8.60 19.97 -2.03
C SER A 309 7.40 20.80 -2.48
N GLU A 310 6.73 20.43 -3.57
CA GLU A 310 5.51 21.12 -4.05
C GLU A 310 4.36 20.87 -3.08
N LEU A 311 4.17 19.62 -2.64
CA LEU A 311 3.17 19.27 -1.64
C LEU A 311 3.42 19.99 -0.31
N ALA A 312 4.68 20.06 0.15
CA ALA A 312 5.02 20.77 1.37
C ALA A 312 4.68 22.26 1.27
N ARG A 313 5.01 22.91 0.13
CA ARG A 313 4.65 24.31 -0.11
C ARG A 313 3.15 24.54 -0.14
N MET A 314 2.41 23.70 -0.86
CA MET A 314 0.94 23.77 -0.94
C MET A 314 0.31 23.71 0.47
N ILE A 315 0.76 22.78 1.32
CA ILE A 315 0.23 22.66 2.68
C ILE A 315 0.69 23.81 3.56
N ALA A 316 1.93 24.29 3.43
CA ALA A 316 2.43 25.45 4.17
C ALA A 316 1.63 26.72 3.84
N GLU A 317 1.29 26.94 2.57
CA GLU A 317 0.44 28.06 2.13
C GLU A 317 -0.98 27.98 2.73
N LEU A 318 -1.56 26.79 2.79
CA LEU A 318 -2.90 26.59 3.35
C LEU A 318 -2.96 26.67 4.88
N THR A 319 -1.88 26.34 5.58
CA THR A 319 -1.91 26.12 7.04
C THR A 319 -1.03 27.10 7.81
N GLY A 320 -0.12 27.83 7.14
CA GLY A 320 0.90 28.65 7.79
C GLY A 320 2.06 27.85 8.41
N ALA A 321 2.12 26.52 8.20
CA ALA A 321 3.16 25.67 8.77
C ALA A 321 4.54 25.98 8.17
N GLN A 322 5.58 25.85 8.98
CA GLN A 322 6.96 25.94 8.54
C GLN A 322 7.42 24.65 7.86
N ILE A 323 8.36 24.73 6.92
CA ILE A 323 8.97 23.57 6.28
C ILE A 323 10.38 23.37 6.84
N ALA A 324 10.69 22.16 7.29
CA ALA A 324 12.01 21.75 7.73
C ALA A 324 12.58 20.69 6.78
N PHE A 325 13.78 20.92 6.27
CA PHE A 325 14.50 19.98 5.43
C PHE A 325 15.41 19.10 6.29
N LEU A 326 15.30 17.79 6.13
CA LEU A 326 16.09 16.79 6.85
C LEU A 326 16.96 16.01 5.86
N ASP A 327 18.03 15.41 6.35
CA ASP A 327 18.84 14.51 5.53
C ASP A 327 17.97 13.37 4.96
N ASN A 328 18.17 13.06 3.68
CA ASN A 328 17.46 11.95 3.07
C ASN A 328 18.08 10.61 3.52
N PRO A 329 17.36 9.76 4.26
CA PRO A 329 17.89 8.48 4.68
C PRO A 329 18.01 7.48 3.52
N ARG A 330 17.37 7.73 2.38
CA ARG A 330 17.31 6.82 1.23
C ARG A 330 18.45 7.09 0.27
N LYS A 331 18.92 6.02 -0.39
CA LYS A 331 19.87 6.12 -1.49
C LYS A 331 19.10 6.32 -2.80
N GLU A 332 18.68 7.55 -3.07
CA GLU A 332 17.97 7.93 -4.29
C GLU A 332 18.54 9.26 -4.85
N ALA A 333 18.26 9.54 -6.11
CA ALA A 333 18.65 10.82 -6.71
C ALA A 333 17.91 11.98 -6.01
N PRO A 334 18.54 13.18 -5.90
CA PRO A 334 17.91 14.36 -5.28
C PRO A 334 16.62 14.78 -5.98
N GLU A 335 16.56 14.54 -7.28
CA GLU A 335 15.41 14.82 -8.15
C GLU A 335 15.17 13.64 -9.09
N ASN A 336 13.92 13.40 -9.43
CA ASN A 336 13.52 12.46 -10.46
C ASN A 336 12.26 12.96 -11.16
N GLU A 337 12.11 12.56 -12.41
CA GLU A 337 10.85 12.66 -13.14
C GLU A 337 10.13 11.32 -13.08
N LEU A 338 8.82 11.37 -12.91
CA LEU A 338 7.97 10.19 -12.83
C LEU A 338 6.75 10.40 -13.72
N HIS A 339 6.77 9.79 -14.89
CA HIS A 339 5.64 9.74 -15.81
C HIS A 339 5.06 8.32 -15.81
N VAL A 340 3.78 8.19 -15.52
CA VAL A 340 3.11 6.90 -15.34
C VAL A 340 1.87 6.83 -16.23
N MET A 341 1.63 5.67 -16.84
CA MET A 341 0.36 5.36 -17.50
C MET A 341 -0.62 4.77 -16.49
N ASN A 342 -1.89 5.18 -16.56
CA ASN A 342 -3.00 4.61 -15.80
C ASN A 342 -4.25 4.49 -16.68
N ASP A 343 -4.04 4.21 -17.96
CA ASP A 343 -5.07 4.24 -19.00
C ASP A 343 -6.12 3.15 -18.77
N ASN A 344 -5.74 2.01 -18.19
CA ASN A 344 -6.67 0.90 -17.93
C ASN A 344 -7.78 1.29 -16.95
N PHE A 345 -7.47 1.91 -15.82
CA PHE A 345 -8.49 2.35 -14.88
C PHE A 345 -9.36 3.47 -15.44
N LEU A 346 -8.79 4.40 -16.19
CA LEU A 346 -9.55 5.45 -16.86
C LEU A 346 -10.52 4.87 -17.89
N ALA A 347 -10.09 3.87 -18.65
CA ALA A 347 -10.94 3.15 -19.61
C ALA A 347 -12.07 2.36 -18.92
N LEU A 348 -11.86 1.87 -17.69
CA LEU A 348 -12.89 1.23 -16.88
C LEU A 348 -13.82 2.24 -16.18
N GLY A 349 -13.63 3.54 -16.39
CA GLY A 349 -14.50 4.59 -15.87
C GLY A 349 -14.11 5.13 -14.48
N LEU A 350 -12.86 4.97 -14.06
CA LEU A 350 -12.36 5.67 -12.89
C LEU A 350 -12.42 7.18 -13.12
N GLN A 351 -13.04 7.90 -12.19
CA GLN A 351 -13.03 9.36 -12.11
C GLN A 351 -12.07 9.76 -10.99
N PRO A 352 -10.83 10.15 -11.31
CA PRO A 352 -9.81 10.37 -10.30
C PRO A 352 -10.12 11.57 -9.41
N THR A 353 -9.93 11.40 -8.10
CA THR A 353 -9.96 12.48 -7.13
C THR A 353 -8.58 13.13 -7.04
N THR A 354 -8.48 14.41 -7.40
CA THR A 354 -7.22 15.16 -7.39
C THR A 354 -7.03 15.97 -6.11
N LEU A 355 -5.79 16.36 -5.82
CA LEU A 355 -5.47 17.25 -4.70
C LEU A 355 -6.12 18.63 -4.84
N ALA A 356 -6.42 19.06 -6.08
CA ALA A 356 -7.10 20.33 -6.35
C ALA A 356 -8.55 20.37 -5.86
N GLU A 357 -9.19 19.23 -5.65
CA GLU A 357 -10.58 19.13 -5.20
C GLU A 357 -10.80 19.42 -3.71
N GLY A 358 -9.75 19.79 -2.99
CA GLY A 358 -9.88 20.39 -1.67
C GLY A 358 -10.19 19.43 -0.52
N LEU A 359 -9.97 18.12 -0.68
CA LEU A 359 -10.19 17.12 0.37
C LEU A 359 -9.23 17.23 1.58
N PHE A 360 -8.33 18.20 1.58
CA PHE A 360 -7.44 18.46 2.72
C PHE A 360 -8.19 18.85 3.99
N ALA A 361 -9.36 19.47 3.87
CA ALA A 361 -10.16 19.86 5.02
C ALA A 361 -10.52 18.65 5.88
N GLU A 362 -10.96 17.54 5.27
CA GLU A 362 -11.31 16.29 5.97
C GLU A 362 -10.13 15.76 6.79
N ILE A 363 -8.95 15.64 6.15
CA ILE A 363 -7.75 15.11 6.81
C ILE A 363 -7.31 16.05 7.93
N THR A 364 -7.37 17.35 7.67
CA THR A 364 -6.99 18.38 8.66
C THR A 364 -7.93 18.37 9.85
N ASP A 365 -9.22 18.21 9.64
CA ASP A 365 -10.21 18.15 10.72
C ASP A 365 -10.06 16.90 11.57
N ILE A 366 -9.81 15.74 10.94
CA ILE A 366 -9.49 14.50 11.65
C ILE A 366 -8.18 14.67 12.45
N ALA A 367 -7.14 15.22 11.83
CA ALA A 367 -5.87 15.44 12.50
C ALA A 367 -6.00 16.36 13.71
N ARG A 368 -6.79 17.44 13.60
CA ARG A 368 -7.09 18.36 14.72
C ARG A 368 -7.89 17.69 15.82
N ARG A 369 -8.93 16.93 15.46
CA ARG A 369 -9.80 16.22 16.41
C ARG A 369 -9.01 15.27 17.31
N TYR A 370 -7.98 14.63 16.80
CA TYR A 370 -7.19 13.63 17.49
C TYR A 370 -5.75 14.08 17.77
N ALA A 371 -5.46 15.38 17.67
CA ALA A 371 -4.11 15.93 17.82
C ALA A 371 -3.43 15.53 19.13
N GLU A 372 -4.19 15.46 20.23
CA GLU A 372 -3.72 15.05 21.56
C GLU A 372 -3.15 13.62 21.59
N ARG A 373 -3.50 12.77 20.62
CA ARG A 373 -3.00 11.39 20.49
C ARG A 373 -1.66 11.33 19.74
N CYS A 374 -1.18 12.45 19.22
CA CYS A 374 0.08 12.51 18.48
C CYS A 374 1.28 12.54 19.45
N ASP A 375 2.15 11.53 19.31
CA ASP A 375 3.49 11.57 19.90
C ASP A 375 4.48 12.10 18.86
N THR A 376 4.86 13.38 18.97
CA THR A 376 5.76 14.03 18.01
C THR A 376 7.14 13.39 17.95
N SER A 377 7.58 12.69 18.99
CA SER A 377 8.86 11.95 19.00
C SER A 377 8.88 10.78 18.02
N LYS A 378 7.71 10.33 17.55
CA LYS A 378 7.55 9.23 16.57
C LYS A 378 7.52 9.70 15.11
N ILE A 379 7.45 11.01 14.86
CA ILE A 379 7.42 11.58 13.51
C ILE A 379 8.71 11.30 12.72
N PRO A 380 9.93 11.40 13.30
CA PRO A 380 11.15 11.13 12.56
C PRO A 380 11.28 9.68 12.09
N CYS A 381 11.74 9.50 10.86
CA CYS A 381 12.09 8.18 10.33
C CYS A 381 13.48 7.77 10.82
N LEU A 382 13.57 6.64 11.54
CA LEU A 382 14.81 6.10 12.09
C LEU A 382 15.36 4.90 11.30
N SER A 383 14.93 4.72 10.07
CA SER A 383 15.34 3.61 9.22
C SER A 383 16.75 3.82 8.65
N ALA A 384 17.55 2.75 8.61
CA ALA A 384 18.91 2.74 8.08
C ALA A 384 18.94 2.10 6.67
N TRP A 385 19.03 2.93 5.63
CA TRP A 385 18.97 2.51 4.22
C TRP A 385 20.35 2.21 3.63
N THR A 386 21.42 2.72 4.22
CA THR A 386 22.81 2.53 3.75
C THR A 386 23.66 1.79 4.76
N ALA A 387 24.75 1.18 4.30
CA ALA A 387 25.72 0.49 5.18
C ALA A 387 26.35 1.46 6.21
N GLU A 388 26.50 2.73 5.86
CA GLU A 388 27.06 3.74 6.76
C GLU A 388 26.11 4.03 7.92
N GLN A 389 24.81 4.19 7.64
CA GLN A 389 23.76 4.40 8.66
C GLN A 389 23.57 3.18 9.57
N GLN A 390 23.95 1.98 9.12
CA GLN A 390 23.86 0.74 9.90
C GLN A 390 25.06 0.52 10.81
N ARG A 391 26.13 1.30 10.68
CA ARG A 391 27.31 1.19 11.56
C ARG A 391 26.98 1.75 12.94
N PRO A 392 27.34 1.05 14.03
CA PRO A 392 27.24 1.65 15.34
C PRO A 392 28.09 2.93 15.38
N PRO A 393 27.68 3.97 16.11
CA PRO A 393 28.47 5.19 16.24
C PRO A 393 29.87 4.79 16.76
N THR A 394 30.91 5.22 16.05
CA THR A 394 32.30 4.98 16.46
C THR A 394 32.46 5.58 17.85
N PRO A 395 32.89 4.79 18.85
CA PRO A 395 33.10 5.34 20.20
C PRO A 395 34.04 6.55 20.08
N ALA A 396 33.62 7.70 20.56
CA ALA A 396 34.48 8.86 20.62
C ALA A 396 35.71 8.47 21.44
N LEU A 397 36.88 8.44 20.83
CA LEU A 397 38.16 8.25 21.52
C LEU A 397 38.21 9.32 22.61
N ARG A 398 37.98 8.93 23.88
CA ARG A 398 38.29 9.80 25.02
C ARG A 398 39.78 10.04 24.94
N ARG A 399 40.20 11.23 24.56
CA ARG A 399 41.56 11.68 24.81
C ARG A 399 41.72 11.67 26.31
N VAL A 400 42.48 10.71 26.80
CA VAL A 400 43.02 10.74 28.17
C VAL A 400 44.02 11.88 28.17
N ALA A 401 43.72 12.93 28.92
CA ALA A 401 44.63 14.05 29.17
C ALA A 401 45.69 13.65 30.18
#